data_a8d3e5b4e7f74245803dde01cc0c509c
#
_entry.id   a8d3e5b4e7f74245803dde01cc0c509c
#
_cell.length_a   1.000
_cell.length_b   1.000
_cell.length_c   1.000
_cell.angle_alpha   90.00
_cell.angle_beta   90.00
_cell.angle_gamma   90.00
#
_symmetry.space_group_name_H-M   'P 1'
#
loop_
_entity.id
_entity.type
_entity.pdbx_description
1 polymer ?
#
loop_
_entity_poly.entity_id
_entity_poly.type
_entity_poly.pdbx_seq_one_letter_code
_entity_poly.pdbx_strand_id
1 'polypeptide(L)'
;DVLLGVHCCGNTDWSIFTEIDTIDIINFDAFGFLDRLVLYADNLKRFLKRGGILCWGIVPTQDFSGCETTDLLVRDIKDGIASLTKKGLDRDLLLENLLVSPSCGLGTLDIEKSAKIFKLLLDVSLSIRKTL
;
A
#
# COMPACT_ATOMS: atom_id res chain seq x y z
N ASP A 1 -19.27 10.70 10.80
CA ASP A 1 -17.81 10.65 10.87
C ASP A 1 -17.27 10.36 9.48
N VAL A 2 -16.16 11.00 9.12
CA VAL A 2 -15.49 10.86 7.81
C VAL A 2 -14.06 10.44 8.05
N LEU A 3 -13.57 9.45 7.29
CA LEU A 3 -12.16 9.08 7.30
C LEU A 3 -11.35 10.04 6.42
N LEU A 4 -10.25 10.55 6.94
CA LEU A 4 -9.32 11.42 6.21
C LEU A 4 -8.13 10.61 5.71
N GLY A 5 -7.92 10.60 4.39
CA GLY A 5 -6.80 9.92 3.75
C GLY A 5 -5.82 10.90 3.10
N VAL A 6 -4.55 10.54 3.09
CA VAL A 6 -3.48 11.23 2.35
C VAL A 6 -2.84 10.27 1.36
N HIS A 7 -2.55 10.75 0.15
CA HIS A 7 -1.79 10.03 -0.87
C HIS A 7 -0.44 10.69 -1.11
N CYS A 8 0.62 9.89 -1.14
CA CYS A 8 1.93 10.32 -1.58
C CYS A 8 2.58 9.24 -2.45
N CYS A 9 2.79 9.55 -3.72
CA CYS A 9 3.42 8.67 -4.70
C CYS A 9 4.94 8.90 -4.87
N GLY A 10 5.57 9.52 -3.91
CA GLY A 10 7.00 9.80 -3.90
C GLY A 10 7.65 9.46 -2.57
N ASN A 11 8.98 9.60 -2.51
CA ASN A 11 9.68 9.50 -1.24
C ASN A 11 9.42 10.75 -0.39
N THR A 12 9.08 10.56 0.88
CA THR A 12 8.79 11.65 1.82
C THR A 12 9.21 11.26 3.24
N ASP A 13 9.14 12.19 4.16
CA ASP A 13 9.20 11.91 5.58
C ASP A 13 7.84 11.42 6.08
N TRP A 14 7.69 10.11 6.20
CA TRP A 14 6.44 9.46 6.61
C TRP A 14 6.02 9.78 8.04
N SER A 15 6.95 10.28 8.90
CA SER A 15 6.60 10.72 10.24
C SER A 15 5.58 11.86 10.22
N ILE A 16 5.66 12.75 9.23
CA ILE A 16 4.72 13.86 9.06
C ILE A 16 3.27 13.39 9.04
N PHE A 17 2.97 12.33 8.29
CA PHE A 17 1.61 11.82 8.17
C PHE A 17 1.18 10.92 9.33
N THR A 18 2.11 10.12 9.84
CA THR A 18 1.81 9.17 10.93
C THR A 18 1.60 9.86 12.27
N GLU A 19 2.12 11.07 12.47
CA GLU A 19 2.02 11.84 13.70
C GLU A 19 0.82 12.80 13.74
N ILE A 20 0.11 12.97 12.63
CA ILE A 20 -1.13 13.76 12.58
C ILE A 20 -2.31 12.88 12.99
N ASP A 21 -2.91 13.16 14.15
CA ASP A 21 -3.97 12.34 14.74
C ASP A 21 -5.25 12.25 13.89
N THR A 22 -5.50 13.24 13.04
CA THR A 22 -6.69 13.30 12.17
C THR A 22 -6.52 12.54 10.85
N ILE A 23 -5.33 12.02 10.53
CA ILE A 23 -5.13 11.19 9.34
C ILE A 23 -5.44 9.74 9.70
N ASP A 24 -6.43 9.18 9.03
CA ASP A 24 -6.88 7.80 9.22
C ASP A 24 -6.27 6.84 8.21
N ILE A 25 -6.00 7.31 6.97
CA ILE A 25 -5.51 6.47 5.88
C ILE A 25 -4.26 7.10 5.27
N ILE A 26 -3.19 6.32 5.19
CA ILE A 26 -1.99 6.67 4.42
C ILE A 26 -1.93 5.76 3.20
N ASN A 27 -2.09 6.36 2.01
CA ASN A 27 -1.90 5.69 0.73
C ASN A 27 -0.54 6.08 0.16
N PHE A 28 0.28 5.09 -0.15
CA PHE A 28 1.63 5.27 -0.67
C PHE A 28 1.89 4.36 -1.86
N ASP A 29 2.84 4.74 -2.70
CA ASP A 29 3.36 3.90 -3.77
C ASP A 29 4.24 2.78 -3.18
N ALA A 30 3.63 1.61 -2.95
CA ALA A 30 4.33 0.46 -2.43
C ALA A 30 5.16 -0.24 -3.51
N PHE A 31 4.82 -0.07 -4.78
CA PHE A 31 5.59 -0.62 -5.89
C PHE A 31 6.96 0.03 -6.01
N GLY A 32 7.03 1.36 -5.84
CA GLY A 32 8.28 2.12 -5.98
C GLY A 32 9.02 2.42 -4.67
N PHE A 33 8.33 2.50 -3.52
CA PHE A 33 8.88 3.11 -2.31
C PHE A 33 8.67 2.32 -1.02
N LEU A 34 8.34 1.03 -1.10
CA LEU A 34 8.12 0.21 0.10
C LEU A 34 9.35 0.15 1.01
N ASP A 35 10.54 0.03 0.45
CA ASP A 35 11.82 0.00 1.18
C ASP A 35 12.06 1.30 1.99
N ARG A 36 11.56 2.43 1.50
CA ARG A 36 11.63 3.72 2.18
C ARG A 36 10.64 3.81 3.33
N LEU A 37 9.41 3.32 3.12
CA LEU A 37 8.40 3.29 4.18
C LEU A 37 8.83 2.40 5.37
N VAL A 38 9.48 1.28 5.10
CA VAL A 38 9.98 0.33 6.14
C VAL A 38 10.97 0.99 7.12
N LEU A 39 11.62 2.09 6.74
CA LEU A 39 12.49 2.84 7.65
C LEU A 39 11.73 3.52 8.79
N TYR A 40 10.43 3.75 8.63
CA TYR A 40 9.55 4.41 9.60
C TYR A 40 8.71 3.41 10.42
N ALA A 41 9.22 2.18 10.63
CA ALA A 41 8.49 1.10 11.27
C ALA A 41 7.89 1.49 12.64
N ASP A 42 8.62 2.24 13.48
CA ASP A 42 8.12 2.68 14.79
C ASP A 42 6.97 3.69 14.67
N ASN A 43 7.03 4.58 13.69
CA ASN A 43 5.96 5.53 13.40
C ASN A 43 4.72 4.79 12.90
N LEU A 44 4.89 3.85 11.96
CA LEU A 44 3.81 3.01 11.44
C LEU A 44 3.16 2.16 12.53
N LYS A 45 3.96 1.63 13.45
CA LYS A 45 3.44 0.86 14.60
C LYS A 45 2.50 1.70 15.48
N ARG A 46 2.86 2.96 15.76
CA ARG A 46 1.99 3.87 16.51
C ARG A 46 0.73 4.22 15.72
N PHE A 47 0.90 4.51 14.42
CA PHE A 47 -0.19 4.82 13.50
C PHE A 47 -1.23 3.69 13.43
N LEU A 48 -0.81 2.44 13.20
CA LEU A 48 -1.68 1.28 13.15
C LEU A 48 -2.37 1.01 14.50
N LYS A 49 -1.64 1.15 15.63
CA LYS A 49 -2.21 0.93 16.96
C LYS A 49 -3.35 1.89 17.32
N ARG A 50 -3.37 3.09 16.74
CA ARG A 50 -4.48 4.03 16.93
C ARG A 50 -5.62 3.86 15.91
N GLY A 51 -5.57 2.79 15.09
CA GLY A 51 -6.59 2.48 14.08
C GLY A 51 -6.29 3.04 12.69
N GLY A 52 -5.07 3.51 12.46
CA GLY A 52 -4.64 3.96 11.13
C GLY A 52 -4.58 2.84 10.11
N ILE A 53 -4.88 3.14 8.86
CA ILE A 53 -4.95 2.19 7.74
C ILE A 53 -3.83 2.48 6.75
N LEU A 54 -3.08 1.46 6.36
CA LEU A 54 -2.10 1.54 5.27
C LEU A 54 -2.71 1.04 3.96
N CYS A 55 -2.79 1.92 2.97
CA CYS A 55 -3.26 1.58 1.63
C CYS A 55 -2.04 1.46 0.70
N TRP A 56 -1.74 0.23 0.30
CA TRP A 56 -0.57 -0.12 -0.49
C TRP A 56 -0.85 0.04 -1.98
N GLY A 57 -0.24 1.03 -2.60
CA GLY A 57 -0.26 1.24 -4.05
C GLY A 57 0.65 0.23 -4.73
N ILE A 58 0.17 -1.02 -4.88
CA ILE A 58 1.01 -2.14 -5.33
C ILE A 58 0.97 -2.37 -6.84
N VAL A 59 -0.09 -1.96 -7.52
CA VAL A 59 -0.19 -2.10 -8.97
C VAL A 59 0.38 -0.83 -9.63
N PRO A 60 1.48 -0.91 -10.40
CA PRO A 60 2.07 0.26 -11.05
C PRO A 60 1.08 0.93 -12.00
N THR A 61 1.23 2.22 -12.20
CA THR A 61 0.35 3.02 -13.06
C THR A 61 1.09 3.57 -14.27
N GLN A 62 1.96 4.54 -14.08
CA GLN A 62 2.71 5.14 -15.20
C GLN A 62 3.65 4.12 -15.85
N ASP A 63 4.33 3.32 -15.03
CA ASP A 63 5.28 2.28 -15.47
C ASP A 63 4.61 0.92 -15.75
N PHE A 64 3.25 0.88 -15.77
CA PHE A 64 2.53 -0.36 -16.07
C PHE A 64 2.87 -0.85 -17.46
N SER A 65 3.55 -2.00 -17.54
CA SER A 65 4.04 -2.62 -18.79
C SER A 65 3.06 -3.64 -19.40
N GLY A 66 2.16 -4.16 -18.55
CA GLY A 66 1.29 -5.29 -18.88
C GLY A 66 1.94 -6.67 -18.65
N CYS A 67 3.18 -6.69 -18.15
CA CYS A 67 3.90 -7.91 -17.77
C CYS A 67 3.75 -8.24 -16.27
N GLU A 68 3.16 -7.35 -15.49
CA GLU A 68 2.88 -7.55 -14.08
C GLU A 68 1.87 -8.68 -13.90
N THR A 69 2.16 -9.59 -12.99
CA THR A 69 1.28 -10.71 -12.67
C THR A 69 0.79 -10.63 -11.23
N THR A 70 -0.39 -11.23 -10.97
CA THR A 70 -0.94 -11.34 -9.62
C THR A 70 0.06 -11.98 -8.65
N ASP A 71 0.74 -13.04 -9.06
CA ASP A 71 1.67 -13.78 -8.20
C ASP A 71 2.89 -12.94 -7.81
N LEU A 72 3.43 -12.15 -8.74
CA LEU A 72 4.54 -11.23 -8.47
C LEU A 72 4.13 -10.18 -7.44
N LEU A 73 3.01 -9.50 -7.66
CA LEU A 73 2.54 -8.45 -6.76
C LEU A 73 2.13 -8.98 -5.38
N VAL A 74 1.53 -10.16 -5.31
CA VAL A 74 1.23 -10.84 -4.03
C VAL A 74 2.51 -11.20 -3.29
N ARG A 75 3.54 -11.68 -3.99
CA ARG A 75 4.86 -11.94 -3.39
C ARG A 75 5.45 -10.65 -2.83
N ASP A 76 5.42 -9.55 -3.59
CA ASP A 76 5.98 -8.27 -3.14
C ASP A 76 5.25 -7.74 -1.89
N ILE A 77 3.92 -7.92 -1.79
CA ILE A 77 3.15 -7.62 -0.57
C ILE A 77 3.64 -8.49 0.60
N LYS A 78 3.79 -9.81 0.39
CA LYS A 78 4.25 -10.73 1.45
C LYS A 78 5.66 -10.39 1.93
N ASP A 79 6.56 -10.06 1.04
CA ASP A 79 7.93 -9.65 1.36
C ASP A 79 7.95 -8.31 2.13
N GLY A 80 7.08 -7.39 1.76
CA GLY A 80 6.90 -6.13 2.48
C GLY A 80 6.35 -6.33 3.89
N ILE A 81 5.32 -7.17 4.06
CA ILE A 81 4.78 -7.54 5.37
C ILE A 81 5.88 -8.19 6.23
N ALA A 82 6.63 -9.13 5.67
CA ALA A 82 7.74 -9.78 6.37
C ALA A 82 8.81 -8.77 6.80
N SER A 83 9.14 -7.81 5.95
CA SER A 83 10.11 -6.75 6.25
C SER A 83 9.65 -5.85 7.40
N LEU A 84 8.38 -5.43 7.41
CA LEU A 84 7.80 -4.64 8.50
C LEU A 84 7.70 -5.45 9.80
N THR A 85 7.30 -6.72 9.72
CA THR A 85 7.24 -7.61 10.89
C THR A 85 8.63 -7.82 11.50
N LYS A 86 9.65 -7.99 10.66
CA LYS A 86 11.05 -8.08 11.11
C LYS A 86 11.53 -6.82 11.83
N LYS A 87 10.93 -5.67 11.53
CA LYS A 87 11.17 -4.38 12.23
C LYS A 87 10.30 -4.19 13.47
N GLY A 88 9.52 -5.19 13.85
CA GLY A 88 8.73 -5.20 15.09
C GLY A 88 7.28 -4.72 14.95
N LEU A 89 6.73 -4.62 13.74
CA LEU A 89 5.30 -4.46 13.57
C LEU A 89 4.59 -5.79 13.83
N ASP A 90 3.45 -5.70 14.49
CA ASP A 90 2.57 -6.84 14.66
C ASP A 90 1.96 -7.22 13.30
N ARG A 91 2.06 -8.50 12.92
CA ARG A 91 1.60 -8.98 11.62
C ARG A 91 0.08 -8.91 11.49
N ASP A 92 -0.63 -9.31 12.52
CA ASP A 92 -2.10 -9.36 12.47
C ASP A 92 -2.66 -7.94 12.45
N LEU A 93 -2.12 -7.03 13.26
CA LEU A 93 -2.47 -5.62 13.22
C LEU A 93 -2.22 -5.00 11.84
N LEU A 94 -1.11 -5.35 11.17
CA LEU A 94 -0.81 -4.87 9.82
C LEU A 94 -1.83 -5.39 8.80
N LEU A 95 -2.21 -6.68 8.88
CA LEU A 95 -3.17 -7.29 7.96
C LEU A 95 -4.60 -6.78 8.15
N GLU A 96 -5.02 -6.56 9.39
CA GLU A 96 -6.33 -5.98 9.71
C GLU A 96 -6.51 -4.56 9.18
N ASN A 97 -5.40 -3.84 9.02
CA ASN A 97 -5.39 -2.43 8.60
C ASN A 97 -4.72 -2.23 7.23
N LEU A 98 -4.77 -3.24 6.35
CA LEU A 98 -4.18 -3.19 5.03
C LEU A 98 -5.24 -3.04 3.94
N LEU A 99 -5.07 -2.04 3.09
CA LEU A 99 -5.78 -1.91 1.82
C LEU A 99 -4.79 -1.99 0.66
N VAL A 100 -5.29 -2.28 -0.53
CA VAL A 100 -4.51 -2.25 -1.76
C VAL A 100 -5.13 -1.30 -2.78
N SER A 101 -4.28 -0.62 -3.53
CA SER A 101 -4.68 0.33 -4.57
C SER A 101 -3.70 0.29 -5.76
N PRO A 102 -4.01 0.96 -6.87
CA PRO A 102 -2.98 1.38 -7.81
C PRO A 102 -1.96 2.31 -7.14
N SER A 103 -0.73 2.33 -7.64
CA SER A 103 0.37 3.13 -7.06
C SER A 103 0.13 4.63 -7.13
N CYS A 104 -0.63 5.08 -8.13
CA CYS A 104 -1.01 6.48 -8.31
C CYS A 104 -2.34 6.62 -9.06
N GLY A 105 -2.75 7.85 -9.35
CA GLY A 105 -3.96 8.15 -10.12
C GLY A 105 -3.90 7.66 -11.57
N LEU A 106 -5.04 7.26 -12.12
CA LEU A 106 -5.19 6.70 -13.48
C LEU A 106 -5.69 7.74 -14.50
N GLY A 107 -5.97 8.97 -14.08
CA GLY A 107 -6.65 9.97 -14.91
C GLY A 107 -5.90 10.42 -16.17
N THR A 108 -4.60 10.15 -16.27
CA THR A 108 -3.76 10.44 -17.44
C THR A 108 -3.55 9.23 -18.36
N LEU A 109 -4.07 8.05 -17.98
CA LEU A 109 -3.95 6.83 -18.76
C LEU A 109 -5.16 6.64 -19.66
N ASP A 110 -4.98 5.89 -20.73
CA ASP A 110 -6.11 5.46 -21.56
C ASP A 110 -7.03 4.46 -20.82
N ILE A 111 -8.24 4.31 -21.33
CA ILE A 111 -9.28 3.47 -20.73
C ILE A 111 -8.87 2.00 -20.68
N GLU A 112 -8.24 1.51 -21.75
CA GLU A 112 -7.84 0.09 -21.83
C GLU A 112 -6.77 -0.25 -20.77
N LYS A 113 -5.74 0.60 -20.65
CA LYS A 113 -4.69 0.46 -19.63
C LYS A 113 -5.28 0.55 -18.22
N SER A 114 -6.16 1.51 -17.97
CA SER A 114 -6.83 1.67 -16.70
C SER A 114 -7.67 0.45 -16.32
N ALA A 115 -8.42 -0.12 -17.28
CA ALA A 115 -9.21 -1.33 -17.06
C ALA A 115 -8.33 -2.55 -16.72
N LYS A 116 -7.18 -2.71 -17.39
CA LYS A 116 -6.20 -3.78 -17.07
C LYS A 116 -5.63 -3.63 -15.65
N ILE A 117 -5.29 -2.41 -15.24
CA ILE A 117 -4.80 -2.12 -13.89
C ILE A 117 -5.85 -2.45 -12.83
N PHE A 118 -7.11 -2.05 -13.02
CA PHE A 118 -8.18 -2.39 -12.09
C PHE A 118 -8.46 -3.90 -12.02
N LYS A 119 -8.39 -4.59 -13.17
CA LYS A 119 -8.54 -6.03 -13.18
C LYS A 119 -7.43 -6.71 -12.39
N LEU A 120 -6.18 -6.34 -12.62
CA LEU A 120 -5.04 -6.87 -11.88
C LEU A 120 -5.15 -6.57 -10.38
N LEU A 121 -5.57 -5.36 -10.00
CA LEU A 121 -5.79 -5.00 -8.61
C LEU A 121 -6.85 -5.88 -7.95
N LEU A 122 -7.97 -6.16 -8.65
CA LEU A 122 -8.99 -7.08 -8.16
C LEU A 122 -8.41 -8.48 -7.94
N ASP A 123 -7.67 -9.01 -8.91
CA ASP A 123 -7.07 -10.34 -8.84
C ASP A 123 -6.06 -10.42 -7.67
N VAL A 124 -5.24 -9.39 -7.46
CA VAL A 124 -4.34 -9.27 -6.29
C VAL A 124 -5.14 -9.24 -4.99
N SER A 125 -6.16 -8.40 -4.88
CA SER A 125 -7.00 -8.28 -3.69
C SER A 125 -7.66 -9.60 -3.31
N LEU A 126 -8.19 -10.32 -4.29
CA LEU A 126 -8.80 -11.65 -4.07
C LEU A 126 -7.76 -12.70 -3.65
N SER A 127 -6.56 -12.64 -4.21
CA SER A 127 -5.48 -13.57 -3.89
C SER A 127 -4.95 -13.36 -2.47
N ILE A 128 -4.67 -12.12 -2.06
CA ILE A 128 -4.18 -11.85 -0.70
C ILE A 128 -5.18 -12.24 0.37
N ARG A 129 -6.49 -12.03 0.16
CA ARG A 129 -7.55 -12.45 1.10
C ARG A 129 -7.61 -13.97 1.32
N LYS A 130 -7.07 -14.75 0.41
CA LYS A 130 -7.02 -16.22 0.50
C LYS A 130 -5.73 -16.74 1.09
N THR A 131 -4.65 -15.95 1.00
CA THR A 131 -3.29 -16.44 1.24
C THR A 131 -2.55 -15.75 2.38
N LEU A 132 -3.11 -14.66 2.95
CA LEU A 132 -2.64 -13.94 4.13
C LEU A 132 -3.55 -14.13 5.32
#